data_3db9c74e1360b0814d822aee649f2359
#
_entry.id   3db9c74e1360b0814d822aee649f2359
#
_cell.length_a   1.000
_cell.length_b   1.000
_cell.length_c   1.000
_cell.angle_alpha   90.00
_cell.angle_beta   90.00
_cell.angle_gamma   90.00
#
_symmetry.space_group_name_H-M   'P 1'
#
loop_
_entity.id
_entity.type
_entity.pdbx_description
1 polymer ?
#
loop_
_entity_poly.entity_id
_entity_poly.type
_entity_poly.pdbx_seq_one_letter_code
_entity_poly.pdbx_strand_id
1 'polypeptide(L)'
;VGLTVGQEYDIPCTFPDNYTSDLAGKSVIFTVKVTAIQKTTYPEITDEWVVNNKESLNLSGDTVADFREEVRKIVEANANDTYLNNTFTSAYRIISENIGDVNYPQDEIDSLVEVLNTNIESEFNTYGSYYGISDLDTYKKSVYGFDSIDAFNEYATSSAQQYLLQKMIVTIIAADNDIHVSEDEINSYGNDLAQYYGYDDFNAIVDAVGSEVVSEIGYEILYQKVVEFECSQITEVEQ
;
A
#
# COMPACT_ATOMS: atom_id res chain seq x y z
N VAL A 1 16.01 25.63 20.58
CA VAL A 1 17.46 25.63 20.88
C VAL A 1 17.69 26.59 22.04
N GLY A 2 18.57 26.23 23.00
CA GLY A 2 18.92 27.08 24.14
C GLY A 2 18.05 26.97 25.39
N LEU A 3 17.04 26.05 25.39
CA LEU A 3 16.20 25.82 26.56
C LEU A 3 16.89 24.88 27.56
N THR A 4 16.64 25.12 28.86
CA THR A 4 17.27 24.39 29.98
C THR A 4 16.23 23.51 30.68
N VAL A 5 16.60 22.28 31.04
CA VAL A 5 15.74 21.36 31.79
C VAL A 5 15.35 21.96 33.14
N GLY A 6 14.08 21.85 33.50
CA GLY A 6 13.52 22.34 34.76
C GLY A 6 13.02 23.78 34.73
N GLN A 7 13.35 24.55 33.69
CA GLN A 7 12.89 25.93 33.53
C GLN A 7 11.60 26.04 32.73
N GLU A 8 10.83 27.07 33.01
CA GLU A 8 9.62 27.45 32.30
C GLU A 8 9.90 28.57 31.32
N TYR A 9 9.26 28.50 30.16
CA TYR A 9 9.43 29.48 29.08
C TYR A 9 8.09 29.85 28.50
N ASP A 10 7.86 31.11 28.24
CA ASP A 10 6.70 31.62 27.55
C ASP A 10 7.01 31.72 26.04
N ILE A 11 6.34 30.88 25.24
CA ILE A 11 6.54 30.81 23.80
C ILE A 11 5.32 31.41 23.10
N PRO A 12 5.42 32.59 22.48
CA PRO A 12 4.37 33.16 21.69
C PRO A 12 4.23 32.40 20.36
N CYS A 13 3.03 31.96 20.06
CA CYS A 13 2.67 31.26 18.83
C CYS A 13 1.40 31.85 18.25
N THR A 14 1.23 31.72 16.92
CA THR A 14 -0.03 32.01 16.25
C THR A 14 -0.52 30.73 15.56
N PHE A 15 -1.75 30.36 15.79
CA PHE A 15 -2.36 29.22 15.09
C PHE A 15 -2.47 29.52 13.60
N PRO A 16 -2.15 28.56 12.72
CA PRO A 16 -2.31 28.74 11.29
C PRO A 16 -3.80 28.94 10.92
N ASP A 17 -4.05 29.62 9.81
CA ASP A 17 -5.42 29.97 9.36
C ASP A 17 -6.28 28.73 9.03
N ASN A 18 -5.65 27.59 8.72
CA ASN A 18 -6.31 26.31 8.45
C ASN A 18 -6.45 25.42 9.71
N TYR A 19 -6.25 25.97 10.91
CA TYR A 19 -6.49 25.25 12.17
C TYR A 19 -7.99 25.19 12.48
N THR A 20 -8.38 24.51 13.57
CA THR A 20 -9.81 24.44 13.96
C THR A 20 -10.41 25.83 14.07
N SER A 21 -11.67 25.98 13.62
CA SER A 21 -12.35 27.26 13.43
C SER A 21 -12.28 28.25 14.63
N ASP A 22 -12.24 27.70 15.85
CA ASP A 22 -12.22 28.52 17.08
C ASP A 22 -10.84 29.06 17.42
N LEU A 23 -9.77 28.52 16.83
CA LEU A 23 -8.38 28.89 17.14
C LEU A 23 -7.62 29.46 15.95
N ALA A 24 -8.13 29.29 14.73
CA ALA A 24 -7.50 29.77 13.50
C ALA A 24 -7.11 31.26 13.60
N GLY A 25 -5.87 31.58 13.25
CA GLY A 25 -5.32 32.94 13.26
C GLY A 25 -5.11 33.58 14.66
N LYS A 26 -5.50 32.90 15.76
CA LYS A 26 -5.34 33.47 17.11
C LYS A 26 -3.91 33.33 17.62
N SER A 27 -3.42 34.43 18.21
CA SER A 27 -2.13 34.45 18.93
C SER A 27 -2.31 33.99 20.38
N VAL A 28 -1.44 33.11 20.82
CA VAL A 28 -1.42 32.55 22.19
C VAL A 28 0.02 32.54 22.73
N ILE A 29 0.12 32.45 24.05
CA ILE A 29 1.39 32.23 24.72
C ILE A 29 1.33 30.87 25.42
N PHE A 30 2.23 29.96 25.01
CA PHE A 30 2.36 28.66 25.67
C PHE A 30 3.44 28.76 26.76
N THR A 31 3.04 28.63 28.02
CA THR A 31 4.02 28.43 29.11
C THR A 31 4.40 26.94 29.14
N VAL A 32 5.64 26.64 28.75
CA VAL A 32 6.16 25.27 28.65
C VAL A 32 7.29 25.04 29.63
N LYS A 33 7.31 23.88 30.27
CA LYS A 33 8.41 23.46 31.13
C LYS A 33 9.17 22.33 30.45
N VAL A 34 10.47 22.52 30.24
CA VAL A 34 11.35 21.49 29.70
C VAL A 34 11.59 20.43 30.77
N THR A 35 11.03 19.24 30.60
CA THR A 35 11.16 18.14 31.58
C THR A 35 12.39 17.27 31.32
N ALA A 36 12.76 17.09 30.05
CA ALA A 36 13.96 16.34 29.65
C ALA A 36 14.47 16.80 28.29
N ILE A 37 15.76 16.65 28.08
CA ILE A 37 16.38 16.75 26.75
C ILE A 37 16.94 15.36 26.43
N GLN A 38 16.39 14.72 25.41
CA GLN A 38 16.84 13.41 24.96
C GLN A 38 17.84 13.58 23.81
N LYS A 39 18.94 12.85 23.88
CA LYS A 39 19.88 12.72 22.79
C LYS A 39 19.84 11.29 22.28
N THR A 40 19.41 11.13 21.04
CA THR A 40 19.50 9.83 20.38
C THR A 40 20.94 9.56 19.97
N THR A 41 21.49 8.43 20.39
CA THR A 41 22.78 7.92 19.93
C THR A 41 22.55 6.60 19.23
N TYR A 42 23.10 6.46 18.04
CA TYR A 42 23.04 5.22 17.29
C TYR A 42 24.29 4.38 17.62
N PRO A 43 24.15 3.05 17.80
CA PRO A 43 25.32 2.19 17.94
C PRO A 43 26.14 2.23 16.65
N GLU A 44 27.45 2.00 16.79
CA GLU A 44 28.28 1.75 15.63
C GLU A 44 27.96 0.37 15.06
N ILE A 45 27.74 0.30 13.74
CA ILE A 45 27.50 -0.96 13.04
C ILE A 45 28.85 -1.63 12.84
N THR A 46 29.09 -2.71 13.58
CA THR A 46 30.28 -3.57 13.50
C THR A 46 29.90 -4.95 12.98
N ASP A 47 30.87 -5.76 12.57
CA ASP A 47 30.60 -7.15 12.17
C ASP A 47 29.95 -7.96 13.31
N GLU A 48 30.37 -7.73 14.57
CA GLU A 48 29.72 -8.33 15.73
C GLU A 48 28.23 -7.90 15.86
N TRP A 49 27.94 -6.63 15.61
CA TRP A 49 26.56 -6.14 15.61
C TRP A 49 25.73 -6.83 14.50
N VAL A 50 26.28 -6.99 13.29
CA VAL A 50 25.61 -7.68 12.17
C VAL A 50 25.30 -9.13 12.54
N VAL A 51 26.27 -9.86 13.05
CA VAL A 51 26.09 -11.28 13.49
C VAL A 51 25.01 -11.39 14.56
N ASN A 52 25.02 -10.49 15.56
CA ASN A 52 24.04 -10.52 16.66
C ASN A 52 22.61 -10.15 16.24
N ASN A 53 22.44 -9.43 15.13
CA ASN A 53 21.13 -9.00 14.62
C ASN A 53 20.70 -9.75 13.34
N LYS A 54 21.52 -10.67 12.86
CA LYS A 54 21.34 -11.37 11.58
C LYS A 54 19.96 -12.00 11.44
N GLU A 55 19.51 -12.76 12.42
CA GLU A 55 18.21 -13.44 12.39
C GLU A 55 17.05 -12.44 12.40
N SER A 56 17.11 -11.43 13.27
CA SER A 56 16.04 -10.44 13.41
C SER A 56 15.87 -9.53 12.19
N LEU A 57 16.96 -9.34 11.43
CA LEU A 57 16.99 -8.53 10.22
C LEU A 57 16.95 -9.36 8.93
N ASN A 58 16.87 -10.70 9.07
CA ASN A 58 16.88 -11.65 7.95
C ASN A 58 18.06 -11.42 6.97
N LEU A 59 19.27 -11.25 7.54
CA LEU A 59 20.50 -11.03 6.77
C LEU A 59 21.19 -12.35 6.45
N SER A 60 21.83 -12.43 5.27
CA SER A 60 22.59 -13.58 4.84
C SER A 60 24.07 -13.48 5.22
N GLY A 61 24.63 -12.28 5.21
CA GLY A 61 26.05 -12.01 5.50
C GLY A 61 26.37 -11.83 6.98
N ASP A 62 27.67 -11.82 7.29
CA ASP A 62 28.18 -11.70 8.65
C ASP A 62 29.03 -10.43 8.86
N THR A 63 29.25 -9.64 7.82
CA THR A 63 30.08 -8.43 7.88
C THR A 63 29.29 -7.16 7.61
N VAL A 64 29.83 -6.02 8.04
CA VAL A 64 29.27 -4.70 7.70
C VAL A 64 29.22 -4.47 6.20
N ALA A 65 30.16 -5.04 5.45
CA ALA A 65 30.15 -4.94 3.99
C ALA A 65 28.98 -5.69 3.37
N ASP A 66 28.71 -6.92 3.83
CA ASP A 66 27.56 -7.72 3.39
C ASP A 66 26.24 -7.01 3.77
N PHE A 67 26.12 -6.55 5.01
CA PHE A 67 24.96 -5.80 5.48
C PHE A 67 24.65 -4.57 4.59
N ARG A 68 25.67 -3.78 4.27
CA ARG A 68 25.50 -2.61 3.41
C ARG A 68 25.07 -2.97 2.00
N GLU A 69 25.62 -4.09 1.47
CA GLU A 69 25.27 -4.58 0.13
C GLU A 69 23.81 -5.08 0.10
N GLU A 70 23.37 -5.81 1.12
CA GLU A 70 21.99 -6.30 1.23
C GLU A 70 21.02 -5.13 1.38
N VAL A 71 21.31 -4.17 2.27
CA VAL A 71 20.49 -2.95 2.43
C VAL A 71 20.45 -2.13 1.15
N ARG A 72 21.56 -2.00 0.43
CA ARG A 72 21.60 -1.30 -0.85
C ARG A 72 20.66 -1.94 -1.87
N LYS A 73 20.71 -3.27 -2.00
CA LYS A 73 19.80 -4.01 -2.90
C LYS A 73 18.33 -3.80 -2.54
N ILE A 74 18.00 -3.81 -1.25
CA ILE A 74 16.61 -3.56 -0.79
C ILE A 74 16.19 -2.12 -1.15
N VAL A 75 17.05 -1.14 -0.91
CA VAL A 75 16.75 0.27 -1.22
C VAL A 75 16.61 0.49 -2.72
N GLU A 76 17.49 -0.11 -3.52
CA GLU A 76 17.43 -0.04 -4.99
C GLU A 76 16.16 -0.71 -5.53
N ALA A 77 15.79 -1.90 -5.02
CA ALA A 77 14.55 -2.57 -5.39
C ALA A 77 13.32 -1.72 -5.06
N ASN A 78 13.22 -1.22 -3.83
CA ASN A 78 12.11 -0.36 -3.41
C ASN A 78 12.02 0.94 -4.22
N ALA A 79 13.17 1.54 -4.56
CA ALA A 79 13.21 2.74 -5.40
C ALA A 79 12.74 2.43 -6.84
N ASN A 80 13.16 1.29 -7.38
CA ASN A 80 12.72 0.81 -8.70
C ASN A 80 11.21 0.55 -8.73
N ASP A 81 10.68 -0.16 -7.73
CA ASP A 81 9.24 -0.46 -7.63
C ASP A 81 8.42 0.84 -7.51
N THR A 82 8.92 1.80 -6.73
CA THR A 82 8.28 3.12 -6.62
C THR A 82 8.28 3.86 -7.97
N TYR A 83 9.40 3.83 -8.69
CA TYR A 83 9.52 4.43 -10.02
C TYR A 83 8.55 3.78 -11.01
N LEU A 84 8.55 2.45 -11.09
CA LEU A 84 7.68 1.68 -11.98
C LEU A 84 6.20 2.00 -11.71
N ASN A 85 5.78 1.93 -10.45
CA ASN A 85 4.39 2.18 -10.05
C ASN A 85 3.95 3.63 -10.36
N ASN A 86 4.77 4.64 -10.05
CA ASN A 86 4.44 6.04 -10.34
C ASN A 86 4.37 6.31 -11.85
N THR A 87 5.28 5.72 -12.62
CA THR A 87 5.34 5.87 -14.07
C THR A 87 4.13 5.22 -14.73
N PHE A 88 3.83 3.97 -14.35
CA PHE A 88 2.65 3.26 -14.85
C PHE A 88 1.35 3.99 -14.46
N THR A 89 1.22 4.42 -13.21
CA THR A 89 0.04 5.17 -12.75
C THR A 89 -0.18 6.44 -13.59
N SER A 90 0.90 7.13 -13.97
CA SER A 90 0.83 8.32 -14.80
C SER A 90 0.40 7.98 -16.25
N ALA A 91 0.94 6.91 -16.82
CA ALA A 91 0.55 6.40 -18.13
C ALA A 91 -0.90 5.91 -18.13
N TYR A 92 -1.29 5.11 -17.13
CA TYR A 92 -2.65 4.62 -16.95
C TYR A 92 -3.68 5.76 -16.87
N ARG A 93 -3.38 6.83 -16.12
CA ARG A 93 -4.26 8.01 -16.04
C ARG A 93 -4.47 8.63 -17.42
N ILE A 94 -3.40 8.80 -18.21
CA ILE A 94 -3.51 9.36 -19.56
C ILE A 94 -4.35 8.44 -20.46
N ILE A 95 -4.15 7.14 -20.40
CA ILE A 95 -4.91 6.16 -21.17
C ILE A 95 -6.40 6.22 -20.76
N SER A 96 -6.70 6.14 -19.47
CA SER A 96 -8.06 6.13 -18.95
C SER A 96 -8.85 7.39 -19.26
N GLU A 97 -8.19 8.57 -19.26
CA GLU A 97 -8.80 9.86 -19.65
C GLU A 97 -9.13 9.93 -21.15
N ASN A 98 -8.50 9.12 -22.00
CA ASN A 98 -8.64 9.14 -23.46
C ASN A 98 -9.41 7.94 -24.05
N ILE A 99 -9.80 6.95 -23.23
CA ILE A 99 -10.47 5.74 -23.70
C ILE A 99 -11.92 5.99 -24.16
N GLY A 100 -12.57 7.05 -23.68
CA GLY A 100 -14.00 7.31 -23.93
C GLY A 100 -14.91 6.42 -23.08
N ASP A 101 -16.16 6.21 -23.55
CA ASP A 101 -17.16 5.44 -22.81
C ASP A 101 -16.81 3.94 -22.82
N VAL A 102 -16.74 3.35 -21.62
CA VAL A 102 -16.49 1.90 -21.43
C VAL A 102 -17.78 1.22 -21.00
N ASN A 103 -18.10 0.11 -21.64
CA ASN A 103 -19.22 -0.74 -21.26
C ASN A 103 -18.72 -1.89 -20.38
N TYR A 104 -19.04 -1.82 -19.09
CA TYR A 104 -18.61 -2.83 -18.13
C TYR A 104 -19.64 -3.97 -18.02
N PRO A 105 -19.22 -5.23 -17.93
CA PRO A 105 -20.11 -6.33 -17.58
C PRO A 105 -20.70 -6.11 -16.18
N GLN A 106 -22.03 -6.04 -16.08
CA GLN A 106 -22.69 -5.74 -14.81
C GLN A 106 -22.50 -6.83 -13.77
N ASP A 107 -22.48 -8.08 -14.20
CA ASP A 107 -22.23 -9.25 -13.35
C ASP A 107 -20.84 -9.25 -12.70
N GLU A 108 -19.83 -8.76 -13.41
CA GLU A 108 -18.48 -8.59 -12.83
C GLU A 108 -18.44 -7.44 -11.82
N ILE A 109 -19.11 -6.31 -12.10
CA ILE A 109 -19.24 -5.22 -11.13
C ILE A 109 -19.92 -5.73 -9.86
N ASP A 110 -21.07 -6.40 -10.02
CA ASP A 110 -21.86 -6.91 -8.88
C ASP A 110 -21.02 -7.87 -8.03
N SER A 111 -20.26 -8.76 -8.66
CA SER A 111 -19.36 -9.70 -7.98
C SER A 111 -18.26 -8.98 -7.18
N LEU A 112 -17.60 -7.97 -7.76
CA LEU A 112 -16.56 -7.21 -7.08
C LEU A 112 -17.13 -6.40 -5.91
N VAL A 113 -18.30 -5.81 -6.05
CA VAL A 113 -18.99 -5.10 -4.98
C VAL A 113 -19.41 -6.06 -3.87
N GLU A 114 -19.83 -7.29 -4.19
CA GLU A 114 -20.16 -8.34 -3.20
C GLU A 114 -18.92 -8.76 -2.41
N VAL A 115 -17.77 -8.97 -3.07
CA VAL A 115 -16.50 -9.28 -2.41
C VAL A 115 -16.09 -8.15 -1.45
N LEU A 116 -16.16 -6.90 -1.90
CA LEU A 116 -15.88 -5.74 -1.03
C LEU A 116 -16.79 -5.72 0.20
N ASN A 117 -18.10 -5.91 0.01
CA ASN A 117 -19.06 -5.92 1.10
C ASN A 117 -18.80 -7.07 2.09
N THR A 118 -18.45 -8.26 1.61
CA THR A 118 -18.12 -9.43 2.43
C THR A 118 -16.88 -9.18 3.29
N ASN A 119 -15.85 -8.56 2.71
CA ASN A 119 -14.63 -8.21 3.44
C ASN A 119 -14.92 -7.19 4.54
N ILE A 120 -15.70 -6.15 4.24
CA ILE A 120 -16.10 -5.13 5.22
C ILE A 120 -16.99 -5.72 6.32
N GLU A 121 -17.88 -6.66 5.99
CA GLU A 121 -18.69 -7.35 6.98
C GLU A 121 -17.82 -8.21 7.92
N SER A 122 -16.83 -8.90 7.39
CA SER A 122 -15.85 -9.66 8.19
C SER A 122 -15.05 -8.74 9.11
N GLU A 123 -14.63 -7.59 8.62
CA GLU A 123 -13.94 -6.56 9.40
C GLU A 123 -14.84 -5.99 10.51
N PHE A 124 -16.09 -5.67 10.18
CA PHE A 124 -17.08 -5.24 11.14
C PHE A 124 -17.31 -6.26 12.26
N ASN A 125 -17.44 -7.55 11.90
CA ASN A 125 -17.60 -8.61 12.89
C ASN A 125 -16.39 -8.74 13.83
N THR A 126 -15.20 -8.38 13.37
CA THR A 126 -13.96 -8.41 14.15
C THR A 126 -13.79 -7.17 15.01
N TYR A 127 -14.01 -5.98 14.45
CA TYR A 127 -13.64 -4.70 15.07
C TYR A 127 -14.80 -3.79 15.45
N GLY A 128 -16.03 -4.05 14.98
CA GLY A 128 -17.19 -3.20 15.24
C GLY A 128 -17.41 -2.90 16.72
N SER A 129 -17.31 -3.92 17.58
CA SER A 129 -17.44 -3.75 19.02
C SER A 129 -16.29 -2.93 19.64
N TYR A 130 -15.09 -3.01 19.09
CA TYR A 130 -13.94 -2.20 19.52
C TYR A 130 -14.17 -0.71 19.25
N TYR A 131 -14.78 -0.38 18.12
CA TYR A 131 -15.16 0.99 17.78
C TYR A 131 -16.50 1.44 18.40
N GLY A 132 -17.18 0.57 19.14
CA GLY A 132 -18.49 0.87 19.74
C GLY A 132 -19.62 0.98 18.71
N ILE A 133 -19.46 0.38 17.53
CA ILE A 133 -20.43 0.39 16.43
C ILE A 133 -21.17 -0.94 16.41
N SER A 134 -22.51 -0.89 16.37
CA SER A 134 -23.38 -2.06 16.48
C SER A 134 -24.10 -2.44 15.16
N ASP A 135 -23.95 -1.65 14.10
CA ASP A 135 -24.54 -1.93 12.82
C ASP A 135 -23.56 -1.65 11.66
N LEU A 136 -23.67 -2.45 10.60
CA LEU A 136 -22.77 -2.45 9.46
C LEU A 136 -22.83 -1.14 8.66
N ASP A 137 -24.00 -0.53 8.50
CA ASP A 137 -24.14 0.71 7.72
C ASP A 137 -23.46 1.88 8.43
N THR A 138 -23.58 1.95 9.76
CA THR A 138 -22.83 2.92 10.57
C THR A 138 -21.33 2.65 10.50
N TYR A 139 -20.91 1.38 10.49
CA TYR A 139 -19.51 1.01 10.32
C TYR A 139 -18.97 1.51 8.98
N LYS A 140 -19.64 1.19 7.88
CA LYS A 140 -19.28 1.66 6.52
C LYS A 140 -19.13 3.17 6.45
N LYS A 141 -20.07 3.92 7.02
CA LYS A 141 -20.00 5.40 7.03
C LYS A 141 -18.88 5.94 7.90
N SER A 142 -18.78 5.47 9.15
CA SER A 142 -17.89 6.08 10.14
C SER A 142 -16.44 5.70 9.96
N VAL A 143 -16.17 4.43 9.60
CA VAL A 143 -14.80 3.91 9.46
C VAL A 143 -14.22 4.31 8.10
N TYR A 144 -15.02 4.26 7.04
CA TYR A 144 -14.58 4.61 5.68
C TYR A 144 -14.85 6.07 5.32
N GLY A 145 -15.49 6.86 6.18
CA GLY A 145 -15.62 8.31 6.02
C GLY A 145 -16.68 8.75 5.02
N PHE A 146 -17.77 7.99 4.85
CA PHE A 146 -18.87 8.36 3.93
C PHE A 146 -20.03 9.04 4.68
N ASP A 147 -20.60 10.05 4.05
CA ASP A 147 -21.75 10.79 4.58
C ASP A 147 -23.05 9.97 4.55
N SER A 148 -23.18 9.03 3.63
CA SER A 148 -24.35 8.17 3.45
C SER A 148 -23.98 6.78 2.93
N ILE A 149 -24.91 5.82 3.07
CA ILE A 149 -24.73 4.49 2.50
C ILE A 149 -24.81 4.53 0.96
N ASP A 150 -25.58 5.45 0.39
CA ASP A 150 -25.65 5.63 -1.06
C ASP A 150 -24.29 6.11 -1.61
N ALA A 151 -23.64 7.07 -0.93
CA ALA A 151 -22.29 7.51 -1.30
C ALA A 151 -21.26 6.36 -1.21
N PHE A 152 -21.38 5.50 -0.22
CA PHE A 152 -20.56 4.28 -0.13
C PHE A 152 -20.83 3.33 -1.31
N ASN A 153 -22.09 3.09 -1.66
CA ASN A 153 -22.45 2.20 -2.77
C ASN A 153 -21.97 2.75 -4.14
N GLU A 154 -22.09 4.05 -4.36
CA GLU A 154 -21.54 4.73 -5.54
C GLU A 154 -20.01 4.55 -5.61
N TYR A 155 -19.31 4.74 -4.49
CA TYR A 155 -17.88 4.50 -4.38
C TYR A 155 -17.51 3.05 -4.69
N ALA A 156 -18.23 2.07 -4.11
CA ALA A 156 -17.98 0.65 -4.34
C ALA A 156 -18.11 0.28 -5.84
N THR A 157 -19.18 0.79 -6.49
CA THR A 157 -19.41 0.59 -7.91
C THR A 157 -18.31 1.25 -8.76
N SER A 158 -17.95 2.49 -8.45
CA SER A 158 -16.88 3.19 -9.15
C SER A 158 -15.52 2.52 -8.98
N SER A 159 -15.22 2.01 -7.79
CA SER A 159 -13.97 1.26 -7.53
C SER A 159 -13.93 -0.05 -8.32
N ALA A 160 -15.04 -0.77 -8.40
CA ALA A 160 -15.15 -1.99 -9.22
C ALA A 160 -14.93 -1.66 -10.72
N GLN A 161 -15.52 -0.58 -11.23
CA GLN A 161 -15.30 -0.13 -12.60
C GLN A 161 -13.84 0.25 -12.88
N GLN A 162 -13.19 0.95 -11.95
CA GLN A 162 -11.76 1.30 -12.08
C GLN A 162 -10.87 0.07 -12.11
N TYR A 163 -11.14 -0.91 -11.24
CA TYR A 163 -10.41 -2.18 -11.24
C TYR A 163 -10.58 -2.95 -12.55
N LEU A 164 -11.82 -3.06 -13.06
CA LEU A 164 -12.09 -3.71 -14.34
C LEU A 164 -11.42 -2.99 -15.49
N LEU A 165 -11.45 -1.65 -15.51
CA LEU A 165 -10.77 -0.87 -16.54
C LEU A 165 -9.27 -1.13 -16.54
N GLN A 166 -8.65 -1.14 -15.37
CA GLN A 166 -7.22 -1.46 -15.24
C GLN A 166 -6.94 -2.87 -15.76
N LYS A 167 -7.74 -3.85 -15.36
CA LYS A 167 -7.60 -5.24 -15.80
C LYS A 167 -7.73 -5.38 -17.32
N MET A 168 -8.69 -4.68 -17.93
CA MET A 168 -8.87 -4.65 -19.39
C MET A 168 -7.66 -4.03 -20.09
N ILE A 169 -7.18 -2.86 -19.64
CA ILE A 169 -6.01 -2.19 -20.21
C ILE A 169 -4.78 -3.09 -20.13
N VAL A 170 -4.50 -3.65 -18.96
CA VAL A 170 -3.35 -4.56 -18.75
C VAL A 170 -3.45 -5.77 -19.67
N THR A 171 -4.63 -6.37 -19.78
CA THR A 171 -4.84 -7.55 -20.64
C THR A 171 -4.66 -7.22 -22.13
N ILE A 172 -5.13 -6.06 -22.58
CA ILE A 172 -4.95 -5.61 -23.98
C ILE A 172 -3.47 -5.35 -24.27
N ILE A 173 -2.77 -4.61 -23.40
CA ILE A 173 -1.34 -4.35 -23.56
C ILE A 173 -0.54 -5.65 -23.61
N ALA A 174 -0.85 -6.60 -22.72
CA ALA A 174 -0.21 -7.89 -22.68
C ALA A 174 -0.43 -8.68 -23.98
N ALA A 175 -1.67 -8.72 -24.47
CA ALA A 175 -2.01 -9.43 -25.72
C ALA A 175 -1.34 -8.79 -26.94
N ASP A 176 -1.31 -7.48 -27.04
CA ASP A 176 -0.71 -6.76 -28.17
C ASP A 176 0.83 -6.87 -28.21
N ASN A 177 1.46 -7.20 -27.09
CA ASN A 177 2.91 -7.28 -26.95
C ASN A 177 3.43 -8.70 -26.63
N ASP A 178 2.58 -9.72 -26.76
CA ASP A 178 2.94 -11.14 -26.55
C ASP A 178 3.50 -11.41 -25.12
N ILE A 179 2.97 -10.69 -24.13
CA ILE A 179 3.34 -10.84 -22.73
C ILE A 179 2.45 -11.90 -22.10
N HIS A 180 3.07 -12.98 -21.64
CA HIS A 180 2.37 -14.14 -21.07
C HIS A 180 2.89 -14.47 -19.68
N VAL A 181 2.05 -15.14 -18.90
CA VAL A 181 2.40 -15.74 -17.61
C VAL A 181 2.37 -17.25 -17.75
N SER A 182 3.45 -17.92 -17.37
CA SER A 182 3.56 -19.36 -17.40
C SER A 182 3.06 -20.00 -16.08
N GLU A 183 2.68 -21.28 -16.14
CA GLU A 183 2.33 -22.05 -14.95
C GLU A 183 3.49 -22.12 -13.94
N ASP A 184 4.75 -22.17 -14.42
CA ASP A 184 5.92 -22.19 -13.55
C ASP A 184 6.07 -20.89 -12.76
N GLU A 185 5.76 -19.73 -13.37
CA GLU A 185 5.77 -18.44 -12.67
C GLU A 185 4.67 -18.36 -11.61
N ILE A 186 3.47 -18.82 -11.93
CA ILE A 186 2.35 -18.89 -10.96
C ILE A 186 2.72 -19.78 -9.78
N ASN A 187 3.27 -20.97 -10.05
CA ASN A 187 3.67 -21.92 -9.02
C ASN A 187 4.82 -21.36 -8.16
N SER A 188 5.80 -20.70 -8.77
CA SER A 188 6.92 -20.08 -8.04
C SER A 188 6.40 -18.99 -7.09
N TYR A 189 5.62 -18.04 -7.61
CA TYR A 189 5.04 -16.97 -6.82
C TYR A 189 4.12 -17.49 -5.70
N GLY A 190 3.28 -18.48 -6.03
CA GLY A 190 2.39 -19.12 -5.07
C GLY A 190 3.13 -19.84 -3.94
N ASN A 191 4.26 -20.47 -4.22
CA ASN A 191 5.11 -21.09 -3.18
C ASN A 191 5.81 -20.04 -2.31
N ASP A 192 6.23 -18.91 -2.86
CA ASP A 192 6.79 -17.79 -2.07
C ASP A 192 5.74 -17.21 -1.12
N LEU A 193 4.50 -17.04 -1.59
CA LEU A 193 3.36 -16.65 -0.75
C LEU A 193 3.06 -17.69 0.33
N ALA A 194 3.10 -18.99 0.00
CA ALA A 194 2.89 -20.06 0.96
C ALA A 194 3.91 -19.98 2.10
N GLN A 195 5.18 -19.82 1.78
CA GLN A 195 6.23 -19.63 2.77
C GLN A 195 6.00 -18.39 3.64
N TYR A 196 5.58 -17.26 3.03
CA TYR A 196 5.33 -16.01 3.75
C TYR A 196 4.17 -16.13 4.74
N TYR A 197 3.08 -16.82 4.35
CA TYR A 197 1.90 -17.01 5.20
C TYR A 197 1.95 -18.27 6.07
N GLY A 198 3.02 -19.08 6.01
CA GLY A 198 3.21 -20.25 6.83
C GLY A 198 2.42 -21.48 6.37
N TYR A 199 2.08 -21.57 5.09
CA TYR A 199 1.56 -22.77 4.45
C TYR A 199 2.71 -23.67 3.97
N ASP A 200 2.43 -24.96 3.83
CA ASP A 200 3.44 -25.94 3.38
C ASP A 200 3.86 -25.72 1.91
N ASP A 201 2.90 -25.43 1.03
CA ASP A 201 3.10 -25.16 -0.39
C ASP A 201 1.91 -24.37 -0.98
N PHE A 202 2.00 -24.05 -2.28
CA PHE A 202 0.93 -23.34 -2.98
C PHE A 202 -0.40 -24.11 -3.03
N ASN A 203 -0.37 -25.45 -3.11
CA ASN A 203 -1.61 -26.23 -3.10
C ASN A 203 -2.35 -26.07 -1.77
N ALA A 204 -1.63 -25.98 -0.65
CA ALA A 204 -2.25 -25.73 0.65
C ALA A 204 -2.97 -24.36 0.71
N ILE A 205 -2.48 -23.33 0.00
CA ILE A 205 -3.23 -22.07 -0.16
C ILE A 205 -4.49 -22.30 -1.00
N VAL A 206 -4.36 -22.96 -2.16
CA VAL A 206 -5.51 -23.25 -3.05
C VAL A 206 -6.59 -24.03 -2.32
N ASP A 207 -6.22 -25.02 -1.51
CA ASP A 207 -7.16 -25.80 -0.70
C ASP A 207 -7.85 -24.96 0.39
N ALA A 208 -7.15 -23.96 0.94
CA ALA A 208 -7.67 -23.10 2.00
C ALA A 208 -8.59 -21.98 1.51
N VAL A 209 -8.25 -21.35 0.37
CA VAL A 209 -8.96 -20.14 -0.11
C VAL A 209 -9.69 -20.30 -1.43
N GLY A 210 -9.53 -21.45 -2.12
CA GLY A 210 -10.18 -21.73 -3.40
C GLY A 210 -9.27 -21.55 -4.62
N SER A 211 -9.70 -22.09 -5.75
CA SER A 211 -8.93 -22.10 -7.00
C SER A 211 -8.84 -20.71 -7.67
N GLU A 212 -9.67 -19.77 -7.30
CA GLU A 212 -9.67 -18.39 -7.80
C GLU A 212 -8.33 -17.71 -7.57
N VAL A 213 -7.64 -18.03 -6.48
CA VAL A 213 -6.31 -17.49 -6.14
C VAL A 213 -5.27 -17.73 -7.25
N VAL A 214 -5.40 -18.80 -8.02
CA VAL A 214 -4.50 -19.11 -9.16
C VAL A 214 -4.63 -18.04 -10.24
N SER A 215 -5.86 -17.61 -10.56
CA SER A 215 -6.10 -16.58 -11.56
C SER A 215 -5.73 -15.19 -11.07
N GLU A 216 -5.88 -14.92 -9.77
CA GLU A 216 -5.47 -13.67 -9.14
C GLU A 216 -3.94 -13.51 -9.15
N ILE A 217 -3.21 -14.57 -8.77
CA ILE A 217 -1.74 -14.59 -8.87
C ILE A 217 -1.30 -14.43 -10.33
N GLY A 218 -1.96 -15.14 -11.27
CA GLY A 218 -1.67 -14.99 -12.68
C GLY A 218 -1.84 -13.56 -13.18
N TYR A 219 -2.91 -12.88 -12.74
CA TYR A 219 -3.12 -11.47 -13.07
C TYR A 219 -2.09 -10.54 -12.42
N GLU A 220 -1.74 -10.77 -11.15
CA GLU A 220 -0.71 -9.98 -10.47
C GLU A 220 0.65 -10.04 -11.18
N ILE A 221 1.08 -11.24 -11.58
CA ILE A 221 2.31 -11.42 -12.37
C ILE A 221 2.18 -10.73 -13.73
N LEU A 222 1.03 -10.86 -14.40
CA LEU A 222 0.78 -10.20 -15.69
C LEU A 222 0.85 -8.68 -15.55
N TYR A 223 0.24 -8.13 -14.51
CA TYR A 223 0.27 -6.71 -14.19
C TYR A 223 1.71 -6.20 -14.02
N GLN A 224 2.53 -6.89 -13.22
CA GLN A 224 3.93 -6.53 -13.00
C GLN A 224 4.72 -6.55 -14.31
N LYS A 225 4.57 -7.57 -15.14
CA LYS A 225 5.23 -7.67 -16.46
C LYS A 225 4.82 -6.53 -17.39
N VAL A 226 3.55 -6.16 -17.40
CA VAL A 226 3.06 -5.03 -18.21
C VAL A 226 3.60 -3.71 -17.71
N VAL A 227 3.64 -3.49 -16.38
CA VAL A 227 4.23 -2.31 -15.78
C VAL A 227 5.70 -2.16 -16.17
N GLU A 228 6.49 -3.23 -16.04
CA GLU A 228 7.91 -3.24 -16.46
C GLU A 228 8.06 -2.96 -17.96
N PHE A 229 7.24 -3.60 -18.79
CA PHE A 229 7.24 -3.38 -20.23
C PHE A 229 6.95 -1.92 -20.59
N GLU A 230 5.83 -1.37 -20.12
CA GLU A 230 5.43 0.02 -20.40
C GLU A 230 6.49 1.01 -19.92
N CYS A 231 7.02 0.85 -18.72
CA CYS A 231 8.07 1.71 -18.20
C CYS A 231 9.37 1.63 -19.05
N SER A 232 9.66 0.46 -19.64
CA SER A 232 10.81 0.31 -20.54
C SER A 232 10.64 1.06 -21.87
N GLN A 233 9.40 1.37 -22.28
CA GLN A 233 9.11 2.12 -23.51
C GLN A 233 9.13 3.64 -23.29
N ILE A 234 9.09 4.10 -22.03
CA ILE A 234 9.06 5.52 -21.71
C ILE A 234 10.47 6.08 -21.70
N THR A 235 10.69 7.13 -22.48
CA THR A 235 11.94 7.89 -22.43
C THR A 235 11.75 9.13 -21.58
N GLU A 236 12.51 9.23 -20.49
CA GLU A 236 12.54 10.47 -19.70
C GLU A 236 13.14 11.61 -20.55
N VAL A 237 12.37 12.69 -20.68
CA VAL A 237 12.89 13.93 -21.27
C VAL A 237 13.30 14.82 -20.10
N GLU A 238 14.61 15.01 -19.93
CA GLU A 238 15.12 16.03 -18.98
C GLU A 238 14.55 17.40 -19.36
N GLN A 239 13.88 18.03 -18.42
CA GLN A 239 13.34 19.40 -18.54
C GLN A 239 14.40 20.42 -18.15
#